data_edb154331fd1be0de3ba4373f07dfcf8
#
_entry.id   edb154331fd1be0de3ba4373f07dfcf8
#
_cell.length_a   1.000
_cell.length_b   1.000
_cell.length_c   1.000
_cell.angle_alpha   90.00
_cell.angle_beta   90.00
_cell.angle_gamma   90.00
#
_symmetry.space_group_name_H-M   'P 1'
#
loop_
_entity.id
_entity.type
_entity.pdbx_description
1 polymer ?
#
loop_
_entity_poly.entity_id
_entity_poly.type
_entity_poly.pdbx_seq_one_letter_code
_entity_poly.pdbx_strand_id
1 'polypeptide(L)'
;MTSSQRSNFFESVSDVDLATCVGCGLCLPHCPTFRVTGEDALSPRGRIELIKSVKSGELTFNAEVEYALNTCIQCRGCEPACPSGVPYGRIIEHALIDAPQKKTVRTSLVSIALKALTKPRLLRFVTKCGYLAQCLHALPKSLSLPKLSFRLPPLRLRNNGKGPEVVLFTGCIMDVAYRPVHQASISLLEALGYQVSTSEAMGSCCGALHEHAGQKRTARRIHSKLRNASAGKRIVVNSAGCGASLKASLAGVAEVLDIHELLAQHTDEIARWITPQNILVAVQDPCHLRHVQKAHRQVHDLLRLCYEVIEIPDDGLCCGAGGAFSVIQQKMALEVRNRKEEVIRDAVSRAILNEHQGWCIASANPGCSGFLADAGLVVEHPVVLLHQACSSTNVKQRTQ
;
A
#
# COMPACT_ATOMS: atom_id res chain seq x y z
N MET A 1 -25.27 -14.46 -40.84
CA MET A 1 -24.37 -14.34 -39.67
C MET A 1 -23.56 -13.08 -39.87
N THR A 2 -24.01 -11.99 -39.26
CA THR A 2 -23.36 -10.67 -39.36
C THR A 2 -22.04 -10.71 -38.62
N SER A 3 -20.97 -10.27 -39.27
CA SER A 3 -19.66 -10.10 -38.67
C SER A 3 -19.77 -9.20 -37.41
N SER A 4 -19.73 -9.81 -36.25
CA SER A 4 -19.60 -9.11 -34.96
C SER A 4 -18.42 -8.12 -35.08
N GLN A 5 -18.72 -6.83 -35.10
CA GLN A 5 -17.68 -5.80 -34.98
C GLN A 5 -17.03 -5.99 -33.63
N ARG A 6 -15.85 -6.62 -33.59
CA ARG A 6 -14.99 -6.65 -32.35
C ARG A 6 -14.84 -5.21 -31.89
N SER A 7 -15.19 -4.95 -30.65
CA SER A 7 -14.98 -3.64 -30.07
C SER A 7 -13.48 -3.38 -29.94
N ASN A 8 -13.02 -2.17 -30.24
CA ASN A 8 -11.61 -1.77 -30.03
C ASN A 8 -11.28 -1.54 -28.55
N PHE A 9 -12.17 -1.98 -27.64
CA PHE A 9 -11.94 -1.89 -26.20
C PHE A 9 -11.17 -3.10 -25.67
N PHE A 10 -10.30 -2.86 -24.70
CA PHE A 10 -9.54 -3.87 -23.98
C PHE A 10 -8.57 -4.70 -24.84
N GLU A 11 -8.01 -4.10 -25.89
CA GLU A 11 -7.03 -4.75 -26.77
C GLU A 11 -5.76 -5.20 -26.02
N SER A 12 -5.34 -4.43 -25.00
CA SER A 12 -4.17 -4.78 -24.18
C SER A 12 -4.43 -5.90 -23.16
N VAL A 13 -5.71 -6.30 -22.97
CA VAL A 13 -6.06 -7.41 -22.08
C VAL A 13 -5.91 -8.73 -22.83
N SER A 14 -5.07 -9.61 -22.31
CA SER A 14 -4.77 -10.91 -22.92
C SER A 14 -5.97 -11.86 -22.88
N ASP A 15 -6.33 -12.44 -24.04
CA ASP A 15 -7.38 -13.46 -24.13
C ASP A 15 -6.99 -14.73 -23.37
N VAL A 16 -5.70 -15.07 -23.34
CA VAL A 16 -5.19 -16.19 -22.55
C VAL A 16 -5.42 -15.96 -21.05
N ASP A 17 -5.15 -14.75 -20.55
CA ASP A 17 -5.40 -14.41 -19.15
C ASP A 17 -6.89 -14.47 -18.79
N LEU A 18 -7.76 -13.97 -19.69
CA LEU A 18 -9.20 -14.02 -19.49
C LEU A 18 -9.73 -15.46 -19.49
N ALA A 19 -9.17 -16.33 -20.34
CA ALA A 19 -9.57 -17.73 -20.47
C ALA A 19 -9.20 -18.57 -19.22
N THR A 20 -8.25 -18.12 -18.39
CA THR A 20 -7.90 -18.84 -17.15
C THR A 20 -9.02 -18.82 -16.11
N CYS A 21 -9.98 -17.88 -16.24
CA CYS A 21 -11.13 -17.79 -15.32
C CYS A 21 -12.22 -18.79 -15.69
N VAL A 22 -12.49 -19.76 -14.83
CA VAL A 22 -13.53 -20.78 -14.96
C VAL A 22 -14.85 -20.41 -14.25
N GLY A 23 -14.98 -19.21 -13.71
CA GLY A 23 -16.22 -18.71 -13.11
C GLY A 23 -16.61 -19.33 -11.75
N CYS A 24 -15.74 -20.09 -11.07
CA CYS A 24 -16.07 -20.88 -9.87
C CYS A 24 -16.55 -20.07 -8.65
N GLY A 25 -16.25 -18.77 -8.58
CA GLY A 25 -16.71 -17.89 -7.48
C GLY A 25 -15.86 -17.90 -6.20
N LEU A 26 -14.79 -18.67 -6.09
CA LEU A 26 -13.93 -18.72 -4.90
C LEU A 26 -13.26 -17.36 -4.56
N CYS A 27 -13.17 -16.45 -5.52
CA CYS A 27 -12.68 -15.08 -5.33
C CYS A 27 -13.69 -14.14 -4.65
N LEU A 28 -14.99 -14.50 -4.59
CA LEU A 28 -16.06 -13.63 -4.09
C LEU A 28 -15.87 -13.23 -2.60
N PRO A 29 -15.61 -14.17 -1.67
CA PRO A 29 -15.41 -13.83 -0.25
C PRO A 29 -14.20 -12.92 -0.01
N HIS A 30 -13.22 -12.92 -0.93
CA HIS A 30 -11.98 -12.14 -0.83
C HIS A 30 -12.06 -10.79 -1.54
N CYS A 31 -13.24 -10.47 -2.14
CA CYS A 31 -13.45 -9.20 -2.81
C CYS A 31 -14.19 -8.20 -1.91
N PRO A 32 -13.53 -7.09 -1.50
CA PRO A 32 -14.15 -6.12 -0.59
C PRO A 32 -15.38 -5.45 -1.19
N THR A 33 -15.37 -5.16 -2.50
CA THR A 33 -16.52 -4.52 -3.17
C THR A 33 -17.71 -5.47 -3.30
N PHE A 34 -17.48 -6.74 -3.60
CA PHE A 34 -18.53 -7.75 -3.59
C PHE A 34 -19.11 -7.95 -2.18
N ARG A 35 -18.28 -8.00 -1.16
CA ARG A 35 -18.74 -8.16 0.23
C ARG A 35 -19.61 -7.00 0.71
N VAL A 36 -19.40 -5.81 0.18
CA VAL A 36 -20.23 -4.63 0.50
C VAL A 36 -21.57 -4.68 -0.23
N THR A 37 -21.56 -5.02 -1.53
CA THR A 37 -22.75 -4.85 -2.38
C THR A 37 -23.55 -6.13 -2.62
N GLY A 38 -22.89 -7.30 -2.57
CA GLY A 38 -23.46 -8.57 -3.05
C GLY A 38 -23.58 -8.68 -4.58
N GLU A 39 -23.18 -7.64 -5.33
CA GLU A 39 -23.31 -7.59 -6.78
C GLU A 39 -22.17 -8.33 -7.48
N ASP A 40 -22.49 -9.34 -8.29
CA ASP A 40 -21.47 -10.11 -8.98
C ASP A 40 -20.69 -9.29 -10.02
N ALA A 41 -21.31 -8.31 -10.67
CA ALA A 41 -20.65 -7.38 -11.57
C ALA A 41 -19.48 -6.62 -10.88
N LEU A 42 -19.54 -6.43 -9.56
CA LEU A 42 -18.50 -5.79 -8.75
C LEU A 42 -17.52 -6.79 -8.13
N SER A 43 -17.57 -8.05 -8.57
CA SER A 43 -16.66 -9.12 -8.19
C SER A 43 -15.51 -9.30 -9.20
N PRO A 44 -14.43 -10.04 -8.85
CA PRO A 44 -13.38 -10.30 -9.82
C PRO A 44 -13.86 -11.09 -11.04
N ARG A 45 -14.64 -12.16 -10.83
CA ARG A 45 -15.17 -12.97 -11.93
C ARG A 45 -16.15 -12.18 -12.78
N GLY A 46 -17.04 -11.39 -12.15
CA GLY A 46 -18.01 -10.58 -12.88
C GLY A 46 -17.32 -9.51 -13.73
N ARG A 47 -16.28 -8.84 -13.23
CA ARG A 47 -15.46 -7.91 -14.02
C ARG A 47 -14.76 -8.59 -15.20
N ILE A 48 -14.25 -9.80 -15.03
CA ILE A 48 -13.66 -10.57 -16.12
C ILE A 48 -14.71 -10.86 -17.19
N GLU A 49 -15.91 -11.26 -16.79
CA GLU A 49 -17.00 -11.54 -17.72
C GLU A 49 -17.46 -10.29 -18.48
N LEU A 50 -17.58 -9.15 -17.79
CA LEU A 50 -17.85 -7.87 -18.44
C LEU A 50 -16.77 -7.51 -19.48
N ILE A 51 -15.50 -7.72 -19.15
CA ILE A 51 -14.39 -7.46 -20.09
C ILE A 51 -14.48 -8.40 -21.30
N LYS A 52 -14.77 -9.70 -21.10
CA LYS A 52 -14.96 -10.67 -22.19
C LYS A 52 -16.11 -10.25 -23.10
N SER A 53 -17.28 -9.96 -22.54
CA SER A 53 -18.49 -9.60 -23.31
C SER A 53 -18.32 -8.29 -24.09
N VAL A 54 -17.62 -7.30 -23.52
CA VAL A 54 -17.29 -6.07 -24.26
C VAL A 54 -16.30 -6.36 -25.40
N LYS A 55 -15.31 -7.19 -25.14
CA LYS A 55 -14.26 -7.53 -26.11
C LYS A 55 -14.79 -8.36 -27.27
N SER A 56 -15.76 -9.28 -27.02
CA SER A 56 -16.44 -10.06 -28.04
C SER A 56 -17.46 -9.22 -28.87
N GLY A 57 -17.85 -8.05 -28.34
CA GLY A 57 -18.91 -7.22 -28.96
C GLY A 57 -20.33 -7.63 -28.59
N GLU A 58 -20.51 -8.57 -27.66
CA GLU A 58 -21.80 -8.95 -27.08
C GLU A 58 -22.40 -7.85 -26.19
N LEU A 59 -21.53 -7.09 -25.51
CA LEU A 59 -21.89 -5.96 -24.68
C LEU A 59 -21.17 -4.70 -25.17
N THR A 60 -21.89 -3.58 -25.25
CA THR A 60 -21.27 -2.28 -25.51
C THR A 60 -20.68 -1.70 -24.23
N PHE A 61 -19.51 -1.05 -24.33
CA PHE A 61 -18.94 -0.33 -23.17
C PHE A 61 -19.89 0.81 -22.77
N ASN A 62 -20.44 0.72 -21.58
CA ASN A 62 -21.43 1.67 -21.05
C ASN A 62 -21.05 2.15 -19.63
N ALA A 63 -21.90 2.96 -19.01
CA ALA A 63 -21.67 3.51 -17.68
C ALA A 63 -21.59 2.44 -16.58
N GLU A 64 -22.30 1.31 -16.73
CA GLU A 64 -22.31 0.21 -15.76
C GLU A 64 -20.97 -0.55 -15.80
N VAL A 65 -20.46 -0.87 -17.00
CA VAL A 65 -19.15 -1.47 -17.18
C VAL A 65 -18.06 -0.54 -16.63
N GLU A 66 -18.12 0.75 -16.96
CA GLU A 66 -17.20 1.76 -16.44
C GLU A 66 -17.22 1.79 -14.90
N TYR A 67 -18.40 1.79 -14.30
CA TYR A 67 -18.57 1.77 -12.85
C TYR A 67 -17.99 0.49 -12.23
N ALA A 68 -18.30 -0.67 -12.79
CA ALA A 68 -17.80 -1.95 -12.30
C ALA A 68 -16.27 -2.00 -12.31
N LEU A 69 -15.61 -1.53 -13.36
CA LEU A 69 -14.13 -1.50 -13.43
C LEU A 69 -13.54 -0.48 -12.46
N ASN A 70 -14.10 0.74 -12.40
CA ASN A 70 -13.59 1.82 -11.56
C ASN A 70 -13.84 1.62 -10.05
N THR A 71 -14.72 0.70 -9.67
CA THR A 71 -14.93 0.30 -8.27
C THR A 71 -13.98 -0.80 -7.81
N CYS A 72 -13.08 -1.31 -8.66
CA CYS A 72 -12.03 -2.21 -8.21
C CYS A 72 -10.97 -1.46 -7.41
N ILE A 73 -10.76 -1.87 -6.13
CA ILE A 73 -9.74 -1.28 -5.24
C ILE A 73 -8.32 -1.70 -5.63
N GLN A 74 -8.17 -2.70 -6.51
CA GLN A 74 -6.90 -3.29 -6.95
C GLN A 74 -6.08 -3.89 -5.77
N CYS A 75 -6.77 -4.43 -4.76
CA CYS A 75 -6.16 -5.03 -3.58
C CYS A 75 -5.51 -6.40 -3.84
N ARG A 76 -5.89 -7.07 -4.92
CA ARG A 76 -5.39 -8.38 -5.38
C ARG A 76 -5.62 -9.55 -4.41
N GLY A 77 -6.49 -9.39 -3.42
CA GLY A 77 -6.87 -10.47 -2.49
C GLY A 77 -7.55 -11.67 -3.18
N CYS A 78 -8.10 -11.47 -4.37
CA CYS A 78 -8.70 -12.52 -5.18
C CYS A 78 -7.69 -13.46 -5.86
N GLU A 79 -6.42 -13.04 -6.02
CA GLU A 79 -5.39 -13.86 -6.68
C GLU A 79 -4.97 -15.08 -5.85
N PRO A 80 -4.59 -14.94 -4.57
CA PRO A 80 -4.23 -16.09 -3.76
C PRO A 80 -5.41 -17.04 -3.49
N ALA A 81 -6.65 -16.56 -3.61
CA ALA A 81 -7.85 -17.36 -3.47
C ALA A 81 -8.24 -18.13 -4.76
N CYS A 82 -7.56 -17.86 -5.86
CA CYS A 82 -7.88 -18.46 -7.15
C CYS A 82 -7.07 -19.72 -7.41
N PRO A 83 -7.69 -20.94 -7.43
CA PRO A 83 -6.96 -22.18 -7.73
C PRO A 83 -6.47 -22.25 -9.17
N SER A 84 -7.13 -21.55 -10.10
CA SER A 84 -6.72 -21.47 -11.52
C SER A 84 -5.59 -20.46 -11.76
N GLY A 85 -5.15 -19.73 -10.74
CA GLY A 85 -4.04 -18.78 -10.86
C GLY A 85 -4.34 -17.60 -11.80
N VAL A 86 -5.58 -17.12 -11.87
CA VAL A 86 -5.97 -15.97 -12.71
C VAL A 86 -5.13 -14.74 -12.35
N PRO A 87 -4.38 -14.15 -13.29
CA PRO A 87 -3.56 -12.95 -13.02
C PRO A 87 -4.44 -11.69 -13.02
N TYR A 88 -5.37 -11.62 -12.08
CA TYR A 88 -6.41 -10.61 -12.03
C TYR A 88 -5.88 -9.17 -11.99
N GLY A 89 -4.79 -8.92 -11.24
CA GLY A 89 -4.16 -7.60 -11.19
C GLY A 89 -3.76 -7.11 -12.58
N ARG A 90 -3.14 -7.97 -13.39
CA ARG A 90 -2.75 -7.64 -14.77
C ARG A 90 -3.98 -7.38 -15.65
N ILE A 91 -5.01 -8.21 -15.52
CA ILE A 91 -6.26 -8.05 -16.29
C ILE A 91 -6.90 -6.69 -16.00
N ILE A 92 -7.12 -6.35 -14.72
CA ILE A 92 -7.79 -5.10 -14.35
C ILE A 92 -6.95 -3.86 -14.66
N GLU A 93 -5.63 -3.92 -14.47
CA GLU A 93 -4.73 -2.82 -14.82
C GLU A 93 -4.78 -2.51 -16.33
N HIS A 94 -4.74 -3.53 -17.19
CA HIS A 94 -4.86 -3.37 -18.63
C HIS A 94 -6.25 -2.87 -19.03
N ALA A 95 -7.31 -3.41 -18.43
CA ALA A 95 -8.67 -2.95 -18.69
C ALA A 95 -8.88 -1.46 -18.33
N LEU A 96 -8.34 -1.01 -17.18
CA LEU A 96 -8.42 0.39 -16.77
C LEU A 96 -7.59 1.33 -17.66
N ILE A 97 -6.54 0.83 -18.30
CA ILE A 97 -5.74 1.59 -19.26
C ILE A 97 -6.49 1.81 -20.57
N ASP A 98 -7.17 0.77 -21.06
CA ASP A 98 -7.88 0.79 -22.34
C ASP A 98 -9.28 1.41 -22.21
N ALA A 99 -9.84 1.44 -20.98
CA ALA A 99 -11.14 2.05 -20.73
C ALA A 99 -11.13 3.55 -20.98
N PRO A 100 -12.18 4.10 -21.61
CA PRO A 100 -12.34 5.54 -21.78
C PRO A 100 -12.39 6.23 -20.43
N GLN A 101 -11.45 7.14 -20.16
CA GLN A 101 -11.41 7.87 -18.91
C GLN A 101 -12.33 9.08 -18.95
N LYS A 102 -13.45 9.04 -18.25
CA LYS A 102 -14.29 10.26 -18.07
C LYS A 102 -13.58 11.26 -17.20
N LYS A 103 -13.33 12.44 -17.75
CA LYS A 103 -12.76 13.57 -17.02
C LYS A 103 -13.84 14.26 -16.20
N THR A 104 -13.94 13.92 -14.94
CA THR A 104 -14.71 14.70 -13.97
C THR A 104 -13.82 15.73 -13.28
N VAL A 105 -14.40 16.73 -12.63
CA VAL A 105 -13.65 17.69 -11.80
C VAL A 105 -12.80 16.93 -10.76
N ARG A 106 -13.37 15.90 -10.13
CA ARG A 106 -12.73 15.10 -9.10
C ARG A 106 -11.53 14.31 -9.65
N THR A 107 -11.67 13.62 -10.79
CA THR A 107 -10.57 12.89 -11.42
C THR A 107 -9.49 13.83 -11.95
N SER A 108 -9.86 15.03 -12.39
CA SER A 108 -8.91 16.07 -12.82
C SER A 108 -8.09 16.61 -11.65
N LEU A 109 -8.71 16.91 -10.51
CA LEU A 109 -8.03 17.34 -9.28
C LEU A 109 -7.08 16.24 -8.77
N VAL A 110 -7.53 14.99 -8.74
CA VAL A 110 -6.67 13.84 -8.38
C VAL A 110 -5.48 13.74 -9.33
N SER A 111 -5.69 13.90 -10.64
CA SER A 111 -4.60 13.87 -11.62
C SER A 111 -3.56 14.98 -11.39
N ILE A 112 -3.99 16.18 -11.02
CA ILE A 112 -3.10 17.30 -10.67
C ILE A 112 -2.33 16.97 -9.38
N ALA A 113 -3.02 16.49 -8.35
CA ALA A 113 -2.40 16.09 -7.09
C ALA A 113 -1.34 14.99 -7.31
N LEU A 114 -1.65 13.96 -8.10
CA LEU A 114 -0.70 12.90 -8.44
C LEU A 114 0.55 13.44 -9.17
N LYS A 115 0.40 14.42 -10.08
CA LYS A 115 1.55 15.08 -10.71
C LYS A 115 2.44 15.83 -9.71
N ALA A 116 1.85 16.42 -8.66
CA ALA A 116 2.61 17.07 -7.60
C ALA A 116 3.49 16.08 -6.82
N LEU A 117 3.04 14.84 -6.62
CA LEU A 117 3.81 13.79 -5.95
C LEU A 117 5.13 13.44 -6.66
N THR A 118 5.25 13.71 -7.96
CA THR A 118 6.48 13.46 -8.73
C THR A 118 7.52 14.59 -8.60
N LYS A 119 7.14 15.71 -7.97
CA LYS A 119 8.00 16.90 -7.84
C LYS A 119 8.26 17.21 -6.37
N PRO A 120 9.39 16.80 -5.78
CA PRO A 120 9.66 16.93 -4.34
C PRO A 120 9.51 18.36 -3.79
N ARG A 121 10.00 19.37 -4.54
CA ARG A 121 9.89 20.78 -4.13
C ARG A 121 8.43 21.23 -4.05
N LEU A 122 7.63 20.88 -5.06
CA LEU A 122 6.20 21.21 -5.10
C LEU A 122 5.45 20.46 -4.01
N LEU A 123 5.77 19.18 -3.79
CA LEU A 123 5.16 18.36 -2.74
C LEU A 123 5.41 18.99 -1.35
N ARG A 124 6.64 19.38 -1.05
CA ARG A 124 6.98 20.07 0.22
C ARG A 124 6.24 21.39 0.38
N PHE A 125 6.05 22.15 -0.69
CA PHE A 125 5.26 23.38 -0.66
C PHE A 125 3.77 23.08 -0.37
N VAL A 126 3.18 22.15 -1.13
CA VAL A 126 1.78 21.73 -0.93
C VAL A 126 1.56 21.16 0.48
N THR A 127 2.53 20.44 1.02
CA THR A 127 2.48 19.91 2.41
C THR A 127 2.42 21.05 3.44
N LYS A 128 3.19 22.13 3.27
CA LYS A 128 3.13 23.29 4.16
C LYS A 128 1.78 24.01 4.08
N CYS A 129 1.25 24.19 2.87
CA CYS A 129 -0.10 24.76 2.69
C CYS A 129 -1.17 23.84 3.31
N GLY A 130 -1.05 22.54 3.12
CA GLY A 130 -1.94 21.54 3.71
C GLY A 130 -1.89 21.56 5.24
N TYR A 131 -0.70 21.70 5.85
CA TYR A 131 -0.55 21.87 7.30
C TYR A 131 -1.31 23.10 7.81
N LEU A 132 -1.13 24.25 7.17
CA LEU A 132 -1.83 25.46 7.54
C LEU A 132 -3.36 25.29 7.43
N ALA A 133 -3.81 24.64 6.35
CA ALA A 133 -5.23 24.35 6.16
C ALA A 133 -5.77 23.36 7.21
N GLN A 134 -4.98 22.39 7.68
CA GLN A 134 -5.34 21.51 8.80
C GLN A 134 -5.45 22.30 10.10
N CYS A 135 -4.50 23.20 10.40
CA CYS A 135 -4.53 24.06 11.59
C CYS A 135 -5.76 24.98 11.61
N LEU A 136 -6.17 25.48 10.45
CA LEU A 136 -7.34 26.36 10.29
C LEU A 136 -8.66 25.59 10.16
N HIS A 137 -8.64 24.25 10.23
CA HIS A 137 -9.80 23.37 9.99
C HIS A 137 -10.52 23.64 8.65
N ALA A 138 -9.77 24.18 7.67
CA ALA A 138 -10.30 24.55 6.36
C ALA A 138 -10.39 23.36 5.37
N LEU A 139 -9.90 22.16 5.76
CA LEU A 139 -9.97 20.98 4.91
C LEU A 139 -11.29 20.24 5.13
N PRO A 140 -11.96 19.80 4.05
CA PRO A 140 -13.15 18.99 4.19
C PRO A 140 -12.81 17.65 4.87
N LYS A 141 -13.64 17.23 5.83
CA LYS A 141 -13.49 15.95 6.54
C LYS A 141 -13.47 14.71 5.61
N SER A 142 -13.95 14.90 4.38
CA SER A 142 -13.93 13.84 3.34
C SER A 142 -12.54 13.58 2.74
N LEU A 143 -11.55 14.42 3.05
CA LEU A 143 -10.19 14.29 2.54
C LEU A 143 -9.31 13.71 3.64
N SER A 144 -9.22 12.37 3.67
CA SER A 144 -8.39 11.60 4.62
C SER A 144 -6.91 11.86 4.38
N LEU A 145 -6.41 13.00 4.91
CA LEU A 145 -5.00 13.35 4.84
C LEU A 145 -4.31 13.00 6.16
N PRO A 146 -3.11 12.42 6.12
CA PRO A 146 -2.31 12.20 7.32
C PRO A 146 -2.00 13.54 8.01
N LYS A 147 -1.68 13.52 9.30
CA LYS A 147 -1.19 14.69 10.01
C LYS A 147 0.07 15.21 9.33
N LEU A 148 0.00 16.41 8.79
CA LEU A 148 1.11 17.07 8.11
C LEU A 148 1.96 17.86 9.11
N SER A 149 3.21 18.13 8.76
CA SER A 149 4.12 18.93 9.57
C SER A 149 4.63 20.14 8.77
N PHE A 150 4.70 21.30 9.38
CA PHE A 150 5.25 22.49 8.74
C PHE A 150 6.75 22.36 8.45
N ARG A 151 7.48 21.76 9.39
CA ARG A 151 8.91 21.49 9.26
C ARG A 151 9.14 19.98 9.25
N LEU A 152 9.78 19.50 8.20
CA LEU A 152 10.20 18.11 8.10
C LEU A 152 11.55 17.98 8.81
N PRO A 153 11.66 17.17 9.89
CA PRO A 153 12.95 16.96 10.54
C PRO A 153 13.91 16.30 9.54
N PRO A 154 15.22 16.70 9.54
CA PRO A 154 16.20 16.03 8.70
C PRO A 154 16.32 14.55 9.13
N LEU A 155 16.54 13.67 8.16
CA LEU A 155 16.90 12.29 8.45
C LEU A 155 18.36 12.28 8.94
N ARG A 156 18.59 11.62 10.04
CA ARG A 156 19.93 11.49 10.64
C ARG A 156 20.53 10.17 10.21
N LEU A 157 21.54 10.23 9.37
CA LEU A 157 22.37 9.10 8.93
C LEU A 157 23.69 9.19 9.68
N ARG A 158 24.09 8.12 10.36
CA ARG A 158 25.35 8.05 11.10
C ARG A 158 26.45 7.38 10.27
N ASN A 159 26.09 6.38 9.46
CA ASN A 159 26.96 5.65 8.53
C ASN A 159 28.29 5.16 9.15
N ASN A 160 28.27 4.78 10.43
CA ASN A 160 29.43 4.26 11.14
C ASN A 160 29.67 2.77 10.84
N GLY A 161 28.76 2.11 10.15
CA GLY A 161 28.83 0.70 9.78
C GLY A 161 29.86 0.44 8.67
N LYS A 162 30.47 -0.75 8.69
CA LYS A 162 31.32 -1.28 7.61
C LYS A 162 30.62 -2.41 6.85
N GLY A 163 29.33 -2.63 7.13
CA GLY A 163 28.51 -3.68 6.54
C GLY A 163 27.99 -3.36 5.16
N PRO A 164 27.07 -4.18 4.66
CA PRO A 164 26.51 -4.02 3.31
C PRO A 164 25.77 -2.69 3.14
N GLU A 165 25.87 -2.12 1.95
CA GLU A 165 25.14 -0.90 1.60
C GLU A 165 23.67 -1.21 1.29
N VAL A 166 22.77 -0.37 1.82
CA VAL A 166 21.35 -0.39 1.49
C VAL A 166 20.84 1.02 1.21
N VAL A 167 19.93 1.13 0.26
CA VAL A 167 19.29 2.39 -0.09
C VAL A 167 17.88 2.40 0.46
N LEU A 168 17.58 3.23 1.44
CA LEU A 168 16.22 3.43 1.92
C LEU A 168 15.44 4.29 0.93
N PHE A 169 14.41 3.71 0.33
CA PHE A 169 13.50 4.42 -0.55
C PHE A 169 12.48 5.22 0.27
N THR A 170 12.64 6.53 0.33
CA THR A 170 11.81 7.40 1.18
C THR A 170 10.39 7.63 0.64
N GLY A 171 10.15 7.40 -0.65
CA GLY A 171 8.84 7.61 -1.24
C GLY A 171 8.38 9.07 -1.27
N CYS A 172 7.15 9.31 -1.69
CA CYS A 172 6.58 10.67 -1.75
C CYS A 172 5.77 11.00 -0.48
N ILE A 173 4.70 10.28 -0.20
CA ILE A 173 3.85 10.51 0.99
C ILE A 173 4.60 10.16 2.28
N MET A 174 5.37 9.08 2.27
CA MET A 174 6.17 8.67 3.42
C MET A 174 7.19 9.76 3.82
N ASP A 175 7.85 10.41 2.85
CA ASP A 175 8.84 11.46 3.15
C ASP A 175 8.22 12.71 3.79
N VAL A 176 6.98 13.04 3.47
CA VAL A 176 6.35 14.27 3.97
C VAL A 176 5.45 14.07 5.19
N ALA A 177 4.93 12.86 5.41
CA ALA A 177 3.96 12.60 6.48
C ALA A 177 4.41 11.57 7.52
N TYR A 178 5.37 10.70 7.16
CA TYR A 178 5.77 9.55 7.98
C TYR A 178 7.29 9.50 8.21
N ARG A 179 7.97 10.64 8.31
CA ARG A 179 9.42 10.68 8.57
C ARG A 179 9.91 9.93 9.81
N PRO A 180 9.17 9.86 10.91
CA PRO A 180 9.54 8.99 12.03
C PRO A 180 9.75 7.53 11.64
N VAL A 181 8.97 7.02 10.66
CA VAL A 181 9.13 5.65 10.13
C VAL A 181 10.49 5.49 9.44
N HIS A 182 10.92 6.49 8.66
CA HIS A 182 12.25 6.47 8.04
C HIS A 182 13.36 6.51 9.08
N GLN A 183 13.22 7.38 10.08
CA GLN A 183 14.24 7.48 11.13
C GLN A 183 14.35 6.18 11.94
N ALA A 184 13.23 5.53 12.29
CA ALA A 184 13.22 4.24 12.94
C ALA A 184 13.87 3.15 12.06
N SER A 185 13.54 3.14 10.75
CA SER A 185 14.17 2.22 9.79
C SER A 185 15.69 2.41 9.72
N ILE A 186 16.16 3.65 9.61
CA ILE A 186 17.58 3.99 9.58
C ILE A 186 18.26 3.52 10.87
N SER A 187 17.70 3.85 12.03
CA SER A 187 18.28 3.51 13.34
C SER A 187 18.44 2.00 13.52
N LEU A 188 17.44 1.20 13.13
CA LEU A 188 17.51 -0.25 13.22
C LEU A 188 18.52 -0.84 12.24
N LEU A 189 18.55 -0.36 10.99
CA LEU A 189 19.49 -0.85 9.97
C LEU A 189 20.94 -0.50 10.34
N GLU A 190 21.20 0.71 10.81
CA GLU A 190 22.55 1.12 11.27
C GLU A 190 22.99 0.33 12.51
N ALA A 191 22.06 0.02 13.44
CA ALA A 191 22.36 -0.83 14.60
C ALA A 191 22.72 -2.26 14.19
N LEU A 192 22.15 -2.77 13.10
CA LEU A 192 22.51 -4.05 12.46
C LEU A 192 23.80 -3.97 11.62
N GLY A 193 24.46 -2.81 11.58
CA GLY A 193 25.73 -2.62 10.88
C GLY A 193 25.62 -2.27 9.40
N TYR A 194 24.43 -2.06 8.85
CA TYR A 194 24.27 -1.64 7.47
C TYR A 194 24.72 -0.19 7.25
N GLN A 195 25.27 0.07 6.06
CA GLN A 195 25.50 1.42 5.58
C GLN A 195 24.23 1.89 4.87
N VAL A 196 23.52 2.85 5.48
CA VAL A 196 22.24 3.33 4.97
C VAL A 196 22.43 4.60 4.19
N SER A 197 21.95 4.63 2.97
CA SER A 197 21.81 5.85 2.17
C SER A 197 20.35 6.11 1.84
N THR A 198 19.99 7.38 1.64
CA THR A 198 18.69 7.77 1.12
C THR A 198 18.86 8.28 -0.28
N SER A 199 18.05 7.83 -1.22
CA SER A 199 18.26 8.19 -2.61
C SER A 199 17.40 9.39 -3.02
N GLU A 200 17.95 10.59 -2.92
CA GLU A 200 17.40 11.75 -3.63
C GLU A 200 17.47 11.58 -5.17
N ALA A 201 18.51 10.90 -5.66
CA ALA A 201 18.72 10.63 -7.09
C ALA A 201 17.70 9.65 -7.69
N MET A 202 17.18 8.71 -6.91
CA MET A 202 16.18 7.74 -7.37
C MET A 202 14.80 8.35 -7.55
N GLY A 203 14.60 9.57 -7.07
CA GLY A 203 13.30 10.23 -7.07
C GLY A 203 12.42 9.82 -5.90
N SER A 204 11.37 10.61 -5.68
CA SER A 204 10.48 10.48 -4.52
C SER A 204 9.22 9.66 -4.79
N CYS A 205 8.98 9.15 -5.98
CA CYS A 205 7.76 8.46 -6.37
C CYS A 205 8.04 7.07 -6.94
N CYS A 206 7.37 6.05 -6.40
CA CYS A 206 7.45 4.67 -6.91
C CYS A 206 6.60 4.40 -8.16
N GLY A 207 5.64 5.29 -8.49
CA GLY A 207 4.75 5.10 -9.64
C GLY A 207 3.40 4.43 -9.31
N ALA A 208 3.27 3.72 -8.20
CA ALA A 208 2.09 2.93 -7.86
C ALA A 208 0.75 3.68 -7.98
N LEU A 209 0.66 4.91 -7.45
CA LEU A 209 -0.57 5.71 -7.52
C LEU A 209 -0.93 6.12 -8.96
N HIS A 210 0.08 6.31 -9.81
CA HIS A 210 -0.12 6.59 -11.23
C HIS A 210 -0.62 5.36 -11.99
N GLU A 211 -0.10 4.17 -11.66
CA GLU A 211 -0.57 2.89 -12.22
C GLU A 211 -2.03 2.64 -11.87
N HIS A 212 -2.36 2.72 -10.57
CA HIS A 212 -3.73 2.54 -10.07
C HIS A 212 -4.71 3.56 -10.66
N ALA A 213 -4.24 4.75 -11.02
CA ALA A 213 -5.05 5.78 -11.68
C ALA A 213 -5.05 5.68 -13.23
N GLY A 214 -4.53 4.60 -13.81
CA GLY A 214 -4.46 4.40 -15.26
C GLY A 214 -3.49 5.33 -16.00
N GLN A 215 -2.63 6.08 -15.29
CA GLN A 215 -1.69 7.06 -15.87
C GLN A 215 -0.40 6.38 -16.38
N LYS A 216 -0.56 5.41 -17.30
CA LYS A 216 0.52 4.54 -17.83
C LYS A 216 1.78 5.30 -18.29
N ARG A 217 1.61 6.41 -19.03
CA ARG A 217 2.76 7.19 -19.54
C ARG A 217 3.63 7.75 -18.41
N THR A 218 2.97 8.25 -17.35
CA THR A 218 3.67 8.82 -16.19
C THR A 218 4.34 7.72 -15.38
N ALA A 219 3.64 6.62 -15.10
CA ALA A 219 4.19 5.46 -14.39
C ALA A 219 5.42 4.90 -15.11
N ARG A 220 5.33 4.62 -16.41
CA ARG A 220 6.46 4.13 -17.22
C ARG A 220 7.68 5.06 -17.17
N ARG A 221 7.47 6.39 -17.24
CA ARG A 221 8.57 7.36 -17.12
C ARG A 221 9.24 7.30 -15.76
N ILE A 222 8.46 7.15 -14.69
CA ILE A 222 8.97 7.00 -13.32
C ILE A 222 9.78 5.71 -13.23
N HIS A 223 9.24 4.59 -13.67
CA HIS A 223 9.91 3.29 -13.63
C HIS A 223 11.19 3.26 -14.44
N SER A 224 11.21 3.85 -15.64
CA SER A 224 12.43 3.95 -16.45
C SER A 224 13.55 4.71 -15.71
N LYS A 225 13.20 5.85 -15.06
CA LYS A 225 14.19 6.60 -14.25
C LYS A 225 14.69 5.79 -13.06
N LEU A 226 13.79 5.11 -12.37
CA LEU A 226 14.14 4.27 -11.22
C LEU A 226 15.05 3.11 -11.65
N ARG A 227 14.75 2.42 -12.75
CA ARG A 227 15.59 1.34 -13.28
C ARG A 227 17.03 1.80 -13.54
N ASN A 228 17.19 2.96 -14.19
CA ASN A 228 18.51 3.52 -14.49
C ASN A 228 19.29 3.91 -13.22
N ALA A 229 18.59 4.41 -12.19
CA ALA A 229 19.22 4.86 -10.95
C ALA A 229 19.49 3.73 -9.94
N SER A 230 18.87 2.55 -10.14
CA SER A 230 18.83 1.47 -9.16
C SER A 230 19.67 0.25 -9.51
N ALA A 231 20.32 0.25 -10.68
CA ALA A 231 21.07 -0.92 -11.15
C ALA A 231 22.09 -1.42 -10.12
N GLY A 232 21.99 -2.72 -9.79
CA GLY A 232 22.87 -3.41 -8.84
C GLY A 232 22.69 -3.00 -7.37
N LYS A 233 21.70 -2.18 -7.02
CA LYS A 233 21.49 -1.71 -5.64
C LYS A 233 20.56 -2.63 -4.87
N ARG A 234 20.75 -2.68 -3.54
CA ARG A 234 19.79 -3.23 -2.58
C ARG A 234 18.94 -2.10 -2.05
N ILE A 235 17.64 -2.14 -2.32
CA ILE A 235 16.67 -1.10 -1.97
C ILE A 235 15.76 -1.62 -0.87
N VAL A 236 15.64 -0.86 0.20
CA VAL A 236 14.73 -1.15 1.33
C VAL A 236 13.55 -0.19 1.30
N VAL A 237 12.36 -0.72 1.43
CA VAL A 237 11.11 0.04 1.36
C VAL A 237 10.29 -0.19 2.63
N ASN A 238 9.74 0.87 3.21
CA ASN A 238 8.87 0.80 4.38
C ASN A 238 7.41 1.20 4.08
N SER A 239 6.94 0.87 2.88
CA SER A 239 5.56 1.12 2.45
C SER A 239 5.13 0.02 1.49
N ALA A 240 4.09 -0.72 1.87
CA ALA A 240 3.61 -1.89 1.13
C ALA A 240 3.28 -1.60 -0.35
N GLY A 241 2.61 -0.48 -0.63
CA GLY A 241 2.26 -0.10 -1.99
C GLY A 241 3.49 0.27 -2.84
N CYS A 242 4.47 0.97 -2.24
CA CYS A 242 5.72 1.27 -2.92
C CYS A 242 6.54 0.00 -3.15
N GLY A 243 6.64 -0.88 -2.16
CA GLY A 243 7.38 -2.15 -2.27
C GLY A 243 6.85 -3.02 -3.40
N ALA A 244 5.53 -3.19 -3.50
CA ALA A 244 4.91 -3.96 -4.57
C ALA A 244 5.24 -3.41 -5.97
N SER A 245 5.11 -2.08 -6.16
CA SER A 245 5.42 -1.43 -7.44
C SER A 245 6.92 -1.50 -7.79
N LEU A 246 7.81 -1.29 -6.80
CA LEU A 246 9.24 -1.36 -7.01
C LEU A 246 9.73 -2.78 -7.28
N LYS A 247 9.25 -3.80 -6.55
CA LYS A 247 9.59 -5.21 -6.83
C LYS A 247 9.22 -5.59 -8.26
N ALA A 248 8.04 -5.17 -8.74
CA ALA A 248 7.61 -5.43 -10.10
C ALA A 248 8.44 -4.64 -11.15
N SER A 249 8.61 -3.33 -10.95
CA SER A 249 9.25 -2.46 -11.94
C SER A 249 10.78 -2.59 -12.01
N LEU A 250 11.43 -3.00 -10.92
CA LEU A 250 12.90 -3.17 -10.84
C LEU A 250 13.36 -4.63 -10.92
N ALA A 251 12.45 -5.56 -11.21
CA ALA A 251 12.79 -6.96 -11.39
C ALA A 251 13.96 -7.13 -12.38
N GLY A 252 14.97 -7.90 -11.97
CA GLY A 252 16.20 -8.13 -12.75
C GLY A 252 17.17 -6.93 -12.80
N VAL A 253 16.89 -5.82 -12.11
CA VAL A 253 17.75 -4.62 -12.08
C VAL A 253 18.30 -4.33 -10.70
N ALA A 254 17.47 -4.46 -9.68
CA ALA A 254 17.81 -4.19 -8.28
C ALA A 254 17.14 -5.22 -7.36
N GLU A 255 17.75 -5.46 -6.22
CA GLU A 255 17.11 -6.21 -5.14
C GLU A 255 16.21 -5.26 -4.34
N VAL A 256 14.91 -5.55 -4.25
CA VAL A 256 13.95 -4.74 -3.50
C VAL A 256 13.37 -5.57 -2.36
N LEU A 257 13.56 -5.11 -1.13
CA LEU A 257 13.05 -5.75 0.09
C LEU A 257 12.12 -4.80 0.83
N ASP A 258 11.04 -5.34 1.40
CA ASP A 258 10.34 -4.63 2.46
C ASP A 258 11.26 -4.57 3.71
N ILE A 259 11.15 -3.50 4.49
CA ILE A 259 11.99 -3.34 5.69
C ILE A 259 11.86 -4.53 6.64
N HIS A 260 10.67 -5.11 6.77
CA HIS A 260 10.42 -6.25 7.64
C HIS A 260 11.05 -7.55 7.10
N GLU A 261 11.15 -7.71 5.76
CA GLU A 261 11.87 -8.84 5.16
C GLU A 261 13.36 -8.79 5.54
N LEU A 262 13.96 -7.59 5.52
CA LEU A 262 15.37 -7.44 5.88
C LEU A 262 15.59 -7.59 7.39
N LEU A 263 14.73 -6.97 8.22
CA LEU A 263 14.85 -7.08 9.68
C LEU A 263 14.62 -8.52 10.17
N ALA A 264 13.75 -9.28 9.53
CA ALA A 264 13.50 -10.68 9.90
C ALA A 264 14.70 -11.60 9.67
N GLN A 265 15.68 -11.21 8.83
CA GLN A 265 16.94 -11.92 8.69
C GLN A 265 17.85 -11.81 9.93
N HIS A 266 17.53 -10.87 10.84
CA HIS A 266 18.28 -10.56 12.04
C HIS A 266 17.44 -10.72 13.34
N THR A 267 16.44 -11.59 13.31
CA THR A 267 15.48 -11.77 14.42
C THR A 267 16.19 -12.04 15.76
N ASP A 268 17.19 -12.93 15.78
CA ASP A 268 17.93 -13.30 17.01
C ASP A 268 18.75 -12.11 17.57
N GLU A 269 19.28 -11.26 16.71
CA GLU A 269 20.02 -10.08 17.13
C GLU A 269 19.07 -9.02 17.66
N ILE A 270 17.96 -8.76 16.97
CA ILE A 270 16.92 -7.80 17.39
C ILE A 270 16.30 -8.24 18.72
N ALA A 271 16.02 -9.53 18.92
CA ALA A 271 15.45 -10.05 20.15
C ALA A 271 16.28 -9.69 21.41
N ARG A 272 17.61 -9.59 21.28
CA ARG A 272 18.51 -9.18 22.38
C ARG A 272 18.38 -7.70 22.75
N TRP A 273 17.78 -6.87 21.91
CA TRP A 273 17.58 -5.43 22.14
C TRP A 273 16.22 -5.10 22.73
N ILE A 274 15.29 -6.05 22.66
CA ILE A 274 13.89 -5.82 22.97
C ILE A 274 13.63 -5.81 24.47
N THR A 275 12.76 -4.88 24.87
CA THR A 275 12.06 -4.89 26.16
C THR A 275 10.58 -5.13 25.87
N PRO A 276 9.98 -6.21 26.38
CA PRO A 276 8.55 -6.49 26.20
C PRO A 276 7.68 -5.32 26.65
N GLN A 277 6.64 -5.05 25.89
CA GLN A 277 5.73 -3.93 26.09
C GLN A 277 4.33 -4.46 26.48
N ASN A 278 3.71 -3.85 27.46
CA ASN A 278 2.35 -4.20 27.89
C ASN A 278 1.28 -3.44 27.07
N ILE A 279 1.33 -3.60 25.76
CA ILE A 279 0.39 -3.01 24.80
C ILE A 279 -0.05 -4.11 23.85
N LEU A 280 -1.36 -4.17 23.57
CA LEU A 280 -1.95 -5.09 22.61
C LEU A 280 -1.85 -4.50 21.20
N VAL A 281 -1.35 -5.25 20.25
CA VAL A 281 -1.17 -4.78 18.87
C VAL A 281 -2.00 -5.60 17.89
N ALA A 282 -3.03 -4.99 17.30
CA ALA A 282 -3.80 -5.59 16.21
C ALA A 282 -3.06 -5.35 14.88
N VAL A 283 -2.60 -6.41 14.23
CA VAL A 283 -1.86 -6.26 12.96
C VAL A 283 -2.82 -6.23 11.79
N GLN A 284 -2.90 -5.07 11.14
CA GLN A 284 -3.60 -4.91 9.88
C GLN A 284 -2.61 -5.11 8.73
N ASP A 285 -2.74 -6.24 8.05
CA ASP A 285 -1.92 -6.53 6.87
C ASP A 285 -2.34 -5.64 5.70
N PRO A 286 -1.46 -4.77 5.19
CA PRO A 286 -1.74 -4.09 3.95
C PRO A 286 -1.85 -5.11 2.81
N CYS A 287 -2.89 -5.00 1.98
CA CYS A 287 -3.18 -5.97 0.93
C CYS A 287 -1.98 -6.21 -0.02
N HIS A 288 -1.24 -5.16 -0.38
CA HIS A 288 -0.03 -5.30 -1.20
C HIS A 288 1.14 -5.98 -0.48
N LEU A 289 1.24 -5.85 0.84
CA LEU A 289 2.25 -6.59 1.61
C LEU A 289 1.90 -8.08 1.69
N ARG A 290 0.60 -8.38 1.95
CA ARG A 290 0.12 -9.75 2.12
C ARG A 290 0.01 -10.49 0.78
N HIS A 291 -0.73 -9.94 -0.18
CA HIS A 291 -1.11 -10.65 -1.39
C HIS A 291 -0.07 -10.53 -2.52
N VAL A 292 0.65 -9.41 -2.60
CA VAL A 292 1.62 -9.17 -3.68
C VAL A 292 3.05 -9.50 -3.24
N GLN A 293 3.50 -8.91 -2.13
CA GLN A 293 4.88 -9.10 -1.65
C GLN A 293 5.06 -10.38 -0.84
N LYS A 294 3.98 -10.91 -0.22
CA LYS A 294 3.98 -12.08 0.69
C LYS A 294 4.90 -11.90 1.90
N ALA A 295 5.10 -10.65 2.34
CA ALA A 295 6.01 -10.25 3.40
C ALA A 295 5.28 -9.85 4.71
N HIS A 296 4.01 -10.21 4.88
CA HIS A 296 3.21 -9.87 6.05
C HIS A 296 3.61 -10.68 7.30
N ARG A 297 4.01 -11.95 7.12
CA ARG A 297 4.39 -12.83 8.24
C ARG A 297 5.57 -12.26 9.02
N GLN A 298 6.55 -11.68 8.34
CA GLN A 298 7.70 -11.04 8.95
C GLN A 298 7.30 -9.88 9.87
N VAL A 299 6.23 -9.16 9.56
CA VAL A 299 5.68 -8.12 10.45
C VAL A 299 5.16 -8.75 11.75
N HIS A 300 4.35 -9.81 11.64
CA HIS A 300 3.81 -10.51 12.80
C HIS A 300 4.91 -11.09 13.67
N ASP A 301 5.87 -11.76 13.07
CA ASP A 301 6.96 -12.44 13.79
C ASP A 301 7.85 -11.43 14.54
N LEU A 302 8.20 -10.31 13.91
CA LEU A 302 8.98 -9.24 14.55
C LEU A 302 8.21 -8.56 15.69
N LEU A 303 6.92 -8.31 15.54
CA LEU A 303 6.12 -7.66 16.59
C LEU A 303 5.87 -8.60 17.78
N ARG A 304 5.71 -9.90 17.55
CA ARG A 304 5.57 -10.91 18.64
C ARG A 304 6.79 -10.99 19.57
N LEU A 305 7.95 -10.50 19.14
CA LEU A 305 9.11 -10.41 20.02
C LEU A 305 8.88 -9.43 21.18
N CYS A 306 8.03 -8.42 21.01
CA CYS A 306 7.93 -7.30 21.93
C CYS A 306 6.50 -6.94 22.38
N TYR A 307 5.47 -7.45 21.68
CA TYR A 307 4.06 -7.13 21.93
C TYR A 307 3.22 -8.40 21.96
N GLU A 308 2.08 -8.34 22.65
CA GLU A 308 1.01 -9.28 22.41
C GLU A 308 0.29 -8.89 21.10
N VAL A 309 0.30 -9.80 20.11
CA VAL A 309 -0.17 -9.55 18.75
C VAL A 309 -1.52 -10.24 18.52
N ILE A 310 -2.50 -9.47 18.11
CA ILE A 310 -3.79 -9.97 17.62
C ILE A 310 -3.75 -10.06 16.11
N GLU A 311 -4.11 -11.22 15.58
CA GLU A 311 -4.43 -11.40 14.15
C GLU A 311 -5.88 -10.98 13.90
N ILE A 312 -6.11 -10.14 12.88
CA ILE A 312 -7.45 -9.74 12.48
C ILE A 312 -8.06 -10.88 11.63
N PRO A 313 -9.20 -11.47 12.06
CA PRO A 313 -9.74 -12.66 11.41
C PRO A 313 -10.54 -12.33 10.15
N ASP A 314 -9.88 -11.76 9.15
CA ASP A 314 -10.51 -11.34 7.89
C ASP A 314 -9.68 -11.67 6.64
N ASP A 315 -8.72 -12.61 6.74
CA ASP A 315 -7.84 -13.05 5.65
C ASP A 315 -7.10 -11.90 4.93
N GLY A 316 -6.81 -10.81 5.65
CA GLY A 316 -6.11 -9.66 5.12
C GLY A 316 -6.95 -8.83 4.13
N LEU A 317 -8.26 -8.77 4.34
CA LEU A 317 -9.14 -7.92 3.54
C LEU A 317 -8.69 -6.45 3.56
N CYS A 318 -8.91 -5.79 2.43
CA CYS A 318 -8.51 -4.42 2.23
C CYS A 318 -9.16 -3.47 3.24
N CYS A 319 -8.40 -2.44 3.66
CA CYS A 319 -8.89 -1.35 4.52
C CYS A 319 -9.78 -0.32 3.78
N GLY A 320 -9.92 -0.43 2.47
CA GLY A 320 -10.71 0.50 1.64
C GLY A 320 -9.93 1.70 1.08
N ALA A 321 -8.71 1.97 1.52
CA ALA A 321 -7.96 3.16 1.09
C ALA A 321 -7.67 3.21 -0.41
N GLY A 322 -7.10 2.14 -0.99
CA GLY A 322 -6.86 2.00 -2.44
C GLY A 322 -6.15 3.17 -3.12
N GLY A 323 -5.29 3.90 -2.43
CA GLY A 323 -4.63 5.08 -2.98
C GLY A 323 -5.61 6.21 -3.33
N ALA A 324 -5.79 6.52 -4.61
CA ALA A 324 -6.76 7.53 -5.08
C ALA A 324 -8.22 7.05 -4.99
N PHE A 325 -8.46 5.76 -4.79
CA PHE A 325 -9.79 5.17 -4.73
C PHE A 325 -10.65 5.79 -3.63
N SER A 326 -10.12 5.96 -2.41
CA SER A 326 -10.85 6.56 -1.30
C SER A 326 -11.30 8.01 -1.57
N VAL A 327 -10.61 8.71 -2.48
CA VAL A 327 -11.02 10.03 -2.94
C VAL A 327 -12.05 9.95 -4.06
N ILE A 328 -11.87 9.05 -5.04
CA ILE A 328 -12.72 8.95 -6.23
C ILE A 328 -14.03 8.21 -5.92
N GLN A 329 -13.96 7.10 -5.20
CA GLN A 329 -15.06 6.20 -4.86
C GLN A 329 -15.35 6.23 -3.34
N GLN A 330 -15.50 7.43 -2.79
CA GLN A 330 -15.54 7.67 -1.34
C GLN A 330 -16.58 6.82 -0.61
N LYS A 331 -17.81 6.71 -1.14
CA LYS A 331 -18.88 5.93 -0.50
C LYS A 331 -18.46 4.47 -0.32
N MET A 332 -18.03 3.83 -1.41
CA MET A 332 -17.57 2.44 -1.39
C MET A 332 -16.35 2.26 -0.45
N ALA A 333 -15.39 3.18 -0.51
CA ALA A 333 -14.22 3.14 0.36
C ALA A 333 -14.57 3.18 1.85
N LEU A 334 -15.52 4.05 2.24
CA LEU A 334 -16.01 4.17 3.61
C LEU A 334 -16.73 2.91 4.07
N GLU A 335 -17.58 2.31 3.25
CA GLU A 335 -18.29 1.07 3.57
C GLU A 335 -17.31 -0.10 3.78
N VAL A 336 -16.28 -0.22 2.94
CA VAL A 336 -15.20 -1.20 3.13
C VAL A 336 -14.42 -0.94 4.42
N ARG A 337 -14.10 0.34 4.73
CA ARG A 337 -13.41 0.73 5.97
C ARG A 337 -14.22 0.38 7.21
N ASN A 338 -15.50 0.72 7.21
CA ASN A 338 -16.37 0.49 8.37
C ASN A 338 -16.43 -1.01 8.72
N ARG A 339 -16.53 -1.89 7.71
CA ARG A 339 -16.46 -3.35 7.94
C ARG A 339 -15.10 -3.78 8.51
N LYS A 340 -14.01 -3.21 8.00
CA LYS A 340 -12.67 -3.50 8.53
C LYS A 340 -12.52 -3.03 9.97
N GLU A 341 -13.03 -1.84 10.29
CA GLU A 341 -13.04 -1.27 11.64
C GLU A 341 -13.83 -2.15 12.61
N GLU A 342 -15.01 -2.60 12.22
CA GLU A 342 -15.86 -3.49 13.01
C GLU A 342 -15.14 -4.79 13.38
N VAL A 343 -14.51 -5.44 12.40
CA VAL A 343 -13.74 -6.69 12.64
C VAL A 343 -12.52 -6.43 13.54
N ILE A 344 -11.84 -5.29 13.39
CA ILE A 344 -10.70 -4.93 14.26
C ILE A 344 -11.19 -4.75 15.70
N ARG A 345 -12.25 -3.95 15.92
CA ARG A 345 -12.79 -3.67 17.26
C ARG A 345 -13.29 -4.94 17.94
N ASP A 346 -13.96 -5.82 17.19
CA ASP A 346 -14.43 -7.10 17.69
C ASP A 346 -13.27 -8.03 18.08
N ALA A 347 -12.22 -8.13 17.24
CA ALA A 347 -11.03 -8.90 17.56
C ALA A 347 -10.32 -8.38 18.82
N VAL A 348 -10.17 -7.07 18.94
CA VAL A 348 -9.57 -6.43 20.12
C VAL A 348 -10.42 -6.63 21.36
N SER A 349 -11.74 -6.46 21.27
CA SER A 349 -12.64 -6.62 22.44
C SER A 349 -12.62 -8.04 23.01
N ARG A 350 -12.44 -9.05 22.15
CA ARG A 350 -12.29 -10.45 22.59
C ARG A 350 -10.94 -10.73 23.25
N ALA A 351 -9.89 -9.99 22.86
CA ALA A 351 -8.55 -10.19 23.37
C ALA A 351 -8.26 -9.40 24.66
N ILE A 352 -9.01 -8.32 24.94
CA ILE A 352 -8.87 -7.54 26.18
C ILE A 352 -9.53 -8.31 27.36
N LEU A 353 -8.96 -9.48 27.67
CA LEU A 353 -9.28 -10.22 28.89
C LEU A 353 -8.20 -10.02 29.95
N ASN A 354 -7.06 -9.41 29.61
CA ASN A 354 -5.90 -9.17 30.47
C ASN A 354 -5.70 -7.67 30.70
N GLU A 355 -4.97 -7.31 31.77
CA GLU A 355 -4.67 -5.92 32.13
C GLU A 355 -3.60 -5.29 31.19
N HIS A 356 -3.98 -5.00 29.95
CA HIS A 356 -3.15 -4.21 29.04
C HIS A 356 -3.29 -2.71 29.28
N GLN A 357 -2.19 -1.96 29.16
CA GLN A 357 -2.18 -0.49 29.29
C GLN A 357 -2.88 0.22 28.11
N GLY A 358 -3.25 -0.51 27.07
CA GLY A 358 -3.92 0.02 25.86
C GLY A 358 -3.71 -0.87 24.66
N TRP A 359 -4.21 -0.40 23.51
CA TRP A 359 -4.01 -1.10 22.24
C TRP A 359 -3.81 -0.12 21.08
N CYS A 360 -3.18 -0.62 20.02
CA CYS A 360 -3.05 0.11 18.77
C CYS A 360 -3.09 -0.85 17.58
N ILE A 361 -3.19 -0.27 16.38
CA ILE A 361 -3.10 -1.01 15.12
C ILE A 361 -1.70 -0.85 14.54
N ALA A 362 -1.10 -1.95 14.11
CA ALA A 362 0.11 -1.91 13.31
C ALA A 362 -0.23 -2.01 11.82
N SER A 363 0.23 -1.05 11.00
CA SER A 363 0.03 -1.09 9.55
C SER A 363 1.23 -0.55 8.78
N ALA A 364 1.81 -1.38 7.91
CA ALA A 364 3.00 -1.07 7.12
C ALA A 364 2.70 -0.34 5.79
N ASN A 365 1.64 0.49 5.76
CA ASN A 365 1.29 1.24 4.55
C ASN A 365 0.62 2.58 4.87
N PRO A 366 1.14 3.72 4.39
CA PRO A 366 0.65 5.06 4.75
C PRO A 366 -0.81 5.28 4.37
N GLY A 367 -1.28 4.71 3.26
CA GLY A 367 -2.67 4.82 2.84
C GLY A 367 -3.63 4.13 3.82
N CYS A 368 -3.29 2.92 4.26
CA CYS A 368 -4.08 2.19 5.27
C CYS A 368 -4.03 2.90 6.61
N SER A 369 -2.83 3.31 7.06
CA SER A 369 -2.64 4.01 8.33
C SER A 369 -3.46 5.29 8.41
N GLY A 370 -3.37 6.15 7.40
CA GLY A 370 -4.14 7.41 7.37
C GLY A 370 -5.65 7.18 7.32
N PHE A 371 -6.11 6.21 6.52
CA PHE A 371 -7.53 5.95 6.33
C PHE A 371 -8.21 5.32 7.55
N LEU A 372 -7.49 4.46 8.29
CA LEU A 372 -7.96 3.90 9.56
C LEU A 372 -7.87 4.92 10.71
N ALA A 373 -6.82 5.74 10.73
CA ALA A 373 -6.69 6.80 11.72
C ALA A 373 -7.81 7.86 11.61
N ASP A 374 -8.33 8.09 10.42
CA ASP A 374 -9.48 8.97 10.15
C ASP A 374 -10.80 8.46 10.78
N ALA A 375 -10.87 7.14 11.08
CA ALA A 375 -11.96 6.54 11.86
C ALA A 375 -11.74 6.63 13.38
N GLY A 376 -10.74 7.40 13.84
CA GLY A 376 -10.41 7.56 15.26
C GLY A 376 -9.59 6.41 15.85
N LEU A 377 -9.02 5.53 15.02
CA LEU A 377 -8.17 4.44 15.47
C LEU A 377 -6.72 4.91 15.64
N VAL A 378 -6.04 4.40 16.68
CA VAL A 378 -4.59 4.64 16.86
C VAL A 378 -3.84 3.67 15.97
N VAL A 379 -3.15 4.19 14.96
CA VAL A 379 -2.42 3.38 13.98
C VAL A 379 -0.95 3.79 13.95
N GLU A 380 -0.07 2.81 14.19
CA GLU A 380 1.37 3.00 14.15
C GLU A 380 2.02 2.12 13.07
N HIS A 381 3.18 2.52 12.60
CA HIS A 381 3.93 1.70 11.67
C HIS A 381 4.71 0.62 12.44
N PRO A 382 4.71 -0.68 11.99
CA PRO A 382 5.37 -1.77 12.71
C PRO A 382 6.84 -1.49 13.03
N VAL A 383 7.59 -0.87 12.12
CA VAL A 383 9.01 -0.53 12.36
C VAL A 383 9.18 0.52 13.46
N VAL A 384 8.21 1.41 13.66
CA VAL A 384 8.22 2.39 14.76
C VAL A 384 8.00 1.68 16.10
N LEU A 385 7.00 0.79 16.15
CA LEU A 385 6.72 -0.04 17.33
C LEU A 385 7.95 -0.88 17.70
N LEU A 386 8.56 -1.56 16.73
CA LEU A 386 9.77 -2.35 16.97
C LEU A 386 10.92 -1.49 17.49
N HIS A 387 11.15 -0.32 16.87
CA HIS A 387 12.20 0.61 17.33
C HIS A 387 11.94 1.15 18.74
N GLN A 388 10.68 1.41 19.11
CA GLN A 388 10.30 1.85 20.46
C GLN A 388 10.56 0.77 21.52
N ALA A 389 10.32 -0.50 21.16
CA ALA A 389 10.56 -1.64 22.03
C ALA A 389 12.06 -1.98 22.20
N CYS A 390 12.92 -1.53 21.28
CA CYS A 390 14.36 -1.66 21.43
C CYS A 390 14.86 -0.67 22.47
N SER A 391 15.51 -1.16 23.54
CA SER A 391 16.05 -0.30 24.60
C SER A 391 17.01 0.73 24.01
N SER A 392 16.76 1.99 24.31
CA SER A 392 17.55 3.13 23.82
C SER A 392 19.05 3.02 24.14
N THR A 393 19.43 2.27 25.17
CA THR A 393 20.82 2.01 25.56
C THR A 393 21.53 1.10 24.55
N ASN A 394 20.89 0.02 24.10
CA ASN A 394 21.53 -0.95 23.20
C ASN A 394 21.65 -0.43 21.75
N VAL A 395 20.67 0.35 21.30
CA VAL A 395 20.71 0.98 19.96
C VAL A 395 21.69 2.17 19.96
N LYS A 396 21.83 2.89 21.09
CA LYS A 396 22.78 4.02 21.23
C LYS A 396 24.24 3.57 21.40
N GLN A 397 24.50 2.48 22.11
CA GLN A 397 25.88 2.02 22.39
C GLN A 397 26.59 1.43 21.16
N ARG A 398 25.86 0.84 20.20
CA ARG A 398 26.45 0.33 18.95
C ARG A 398 26.59 1.38 17.85
N THR A 399 26.02 2.56 18.07
CA THR A 399 26.11 3.71 17.15
C THR A 399 27.11 4.77 17.61
N GLN A 400 27.85 4.53 18.72
CA GLN A 400 29.08 5.24 19.14
C GLN A 400 30.32 4.46 18.67
#